data_6312fbdac7feaf7cd143b756abb47585
#
_entry.id   6312fbdac7feaf7cd143b756abb47585
#
_cell.length_a   1.000
_cell.length_b   1.000
_cell.length_c   1.000
_cell.angle_alpha   90.00
_cell.angle_beta   90.00
_cell.angle_gamma   90.00
#
_symmetry.space_group_name_H-M   'P 1'
#
loop_
_entity.id
_entity.type
_entity.pdbx_description
1 polymer ?
#
loop_
_entity_poly.entity_id
_entity_poly.type
_entity_poly.pdbx_seq_one_letter_code
_entity_poly.pdbx_strand_id
1 'polypeptide(L)'
;MAMLGNGRMVIWFELDSPDIDPEHQHWHAHEHMYERLGIPGFLRGRRAISLSAPRKYFVTYEVENFDVLKSAPYHKCLNNPTPWTQKMMPHQRNVVRSLCRIGGSYGSGIGQVIATIRFAPAPGKEDALRGWLNKTALPHLPAKAGMVGAHFLEAIKQTGQPPTNEQKLRGANDGEVDWVLLVEGYDAAAVNGVLQKELSADELARHGAAAGAITGVYAHDLALTQQDVGR
;
A
#
# COMPACT_ATOMS: atom_id res chain seq x y z
N MET A 1 -13.00 12.73 1.77
CA MET A 1 -11.88 12.07 2.49
C MET A 1 -10.96 11.43 1.48
N ALA A 2 -9.65 11.52 1.65
CA ALA A 2 -8.67 10.94 0.73
C ALA A 2 -8.68 9.40 0.78
N MET A 3 -8.93 8.81 1.95
CA MET A 3 -9.07 7.37 2.14
C MET A 3 -10.51 6.96 2.37
N LEU A 4 -10.90 5.81 1.82
CA LEU A 4 -12.19 5.17 2.03
C LEU A 4 -12.04 4.06 3.08
N GLY A 5 -13.02 3.96 4.00
CA GLY A 5 -12.99 2.99 5.09
C GLY A 5 -11.85 3.20 6.09
N ASN A 6 -11.54 2.19 6.91
CA ASN A 6 -10.48 2.24 7.92
C ASN A 6 -9.53 1.04 7.93
N GLY A 7 -9.64 0.13 6.94
CA GLY A 7 -8.71 -0.96 6.68
C GLY A 7 -7.99 -0.77 5.34
N ARG A 8 -6.76 -1.26 5.26
CA ARG A 8 -5.96 -1.15 4.05
C ARG A 8 -5.05 -2.36 3.83
N MET A 9 -4.94 -2.79 2.58
CA MET A 9 -3.88 -3.70 2.15
C MET A 9 -2.88 -2.91 1.30
N VAL A 10 -1.59 -3.10 1.56
CA VAL A 10 -0.49 -2.49 0.83
C VAL A 10 0.45 -3.57 0.32
N ILE A 11 0.88 -3.45 -0.92
CA ILE A 11 1.67 -4.46 -1.61
C ILE A 11 2.73 -3.77 -2.46
N TRP A 12 3.98 -4.22 -2.32
CA TRP A 12 5.09 -3.85 -3.21
C TRP A 12 5.65 -5.09 -3.84
N PHE A 13 5.96 -5.05 -5.12
CA PHE A 13 6.57 -6.16 -5.84
C PHE A 13 7.26 -5.69 -7.12
N GLU A 14 7.99 -6.59 -7.73
CA GLU A 14 8.56 -6.49 -9.07
C GLU A 14 8.23 -7.76 -9.85
N LEU A 15 8.50 -7.77 -11.15
CA LEU A 15 8.34 -8.96 -12.00
C LEU A 15 9.71 -9.56 -12.31
N ASP A 16 9.74 -10.86 -12.54
CA ASP A 16 10.98 -11.60 -12.86
C ASP A 16 11.49 -11.36 -14.28
N SER A 17 10.62 -10.87 -15.18
CA SER A 17 11.00 -10.50 -16.55
C SER A 17 10.22 -9.26 -17.01
N PRO A 18 10.86 -8.33 -17.75
CA PRO A 18 10.16 -7.23 -18.38
C PRO A 18 9.19 -7.69 -19.48
N ASP A 19 9.38 -8.85 -20.08
CA ASP A 19 8.56 -9.36 -21.18
C ASP A 19 7.15 -9.76 -20.72
N ILE A 20 7.00 -10.15 -19.45
CA ILE A 20 5.71 -10.51 -18.87
C ILE A 20 4.88 -9.28 -18.46
N ASP A 21 5.51 -8.11 -18.39
CA ASP A 21 4.93 -6.91 -17.84
C ASP A 21 3.64 -6.45 -18.55
N PRO A 22 3.55 -6.41 -19.88
CA PRO A 22 2.30 -6.02 -20.56
C PRO A 22 1.13 -6.96 -20.22
N GLU A 23 1.36 -8.27 -20.19
CA GLU A 23 0.31 -9.23 -19.86
C GLU A 23 -0.06 -9.15 -18.37
N HIS A 24 0.92 -8.97 -17.48
CA HIS A 24 0.67 -8.79 -16.06
C HIS A 24 -0.16 -7.53 -15.78
N GLN A 25 0.13 -6.41 -16.44
CA GLN A 25 -0.65 -5.19 -16.30
C GLN A 25 -2.08 -5.38 -16.81
N HIS A 26 -2.25 -6.07 -17.93
CA HIS A 26 -3.55 -6.38 -18.52
C HIS A 26 -4.39 -7.28 -17.60
N TRP A 27 -3.81 -8.39 -17.12
CA TRP A 27 -4.45 -9.27 -16.13
C TRP A 27 -4.86 -8.52 -14.86
N HIS A 28 -3.94 -7.73 -14.32
CA HIS A 28 -4.21 -6.99 -13.08
C HIS A 28 -5.35 -5.98 -13.24
N ALA A 29 -5.44 -5.32 -14.41
CA ALA A 29 -6.46 -4.31 -14.70
C ALA A 29 -7.84 -4.89 -15.05
N HIS A 30 -7.90 -6.08 -15.65
CA HIS A 30 -9.14 -6.61 -16.23
C HIS A 30 -9.68 -7.86 -15.52
N GLU A 31 -8.90 -8.46 -14.63
CA GLU A 31 -9.33 -9.60 -13.82
C GLU A 31 -9.03 -9.39 -12.34
N HIS A 32 -7.75 -9.27 -11.95
CA HIS A 32 -7.36 -9.36 -10.54
C HIS A 32 -7.95 -8.26 -9.66
N MET A 33 -7.93 -7.01 -10.12
CA MET A 33 -8.54 -5.91 -9.35
C MET A 33 -10.07 -6.04 -9.28
N TYR A 34 -10.71 -6.53 -10.33
CA TYR A 34 -12.15 -6.79 -10.34
C TYR A 34 -12.54 -7.90 -9.35
N GLU A 35 -11.78 -8.99 -9.30
CA GLU A 35 -11.99 -10.06 -8.32
C GLU A 35 -11.92 -9.52 -6.88
N ARG A 36 -10.96 -8.65 -6.58
CA ARG A 36 -10.83 -8.04 -5.24
C ARG A 36 -11.98 -7.09 -4.93
N LEU A 37 -12.32 -6.22 -5.87
CA LEU A 37 -13.38 -5.23 -5.70
C LEU A 37 -14.78 -5.86 -5.71
N GLY A 38 -14.95 -7.06 -6.24
CA GLY A 38 -16.16 -7.86 -6.13
C GLY A 38 -16.40 -8.47 -4.75
N ILE A 39 -15.41 -8.42 -3.85
CA ILE A 39 -15.55 -8.90 -2.48
C ILE A 39 -16.29 -7.82 -1.65
N PRO A 40 -17.35 -8.18 -0.90
CA PRO A 40 -18.06 -7.22 -0.04
C PRO A 40 -17.11 -6.52 0.92
N GLY A 41 -17.19 -5.19 0.96
CA GLY A 41 -16.37 -4.34 1.82
C GLY A 41 -15.04 -3.88 1.20
N PHE A 42 -14.66 -4.34 -0.01
CA PHE A 42 -13.60 -3.72 -0.80
C PHE A 42 -14.17 -2.49 -1.50
N LEU A 43 -13.55 -1.33 -1.32
CA LEU A 43 -14.08 -0.03 -1.76
C LEU A 43 -13.35 0.53 -2.98
N ARG A 44 -12.00 0.46 -2.97
CA ARG A 44 -11.16 0.99 -4.03
C ARG A 44 -9.85 0.23 -4.11
N GLY A 45 -9.40 -0.08 -5.32
CA GLY A 45 -8.06 -0.58 -5.63
C GLY A 45 -7.27 0.47 -6.42
N ARG A 46 -5.98 0.62 -6.10
CA ARG A 46 -5.08 1.52 -6.84
C ARG A 46 -3.76 0.82 -7.14
N ARG A 47 -3.24 1.03 -8.33
CA ARG A 47 -1.91 0.61 -8.75
C ARG A 47 -1.08 1.85 -9.10
N ALA A 48 0.20 1.80 -8.75
CA ALA A 48 1.16 2.84 -9.08
C ALA A 48 2.50 2.22 -9.51
N ILE A 49 3.19 2.87 -10.43
CA ILE A 49 4.45 2.43 -11.02
C ILE A 49 5.58 3.33 -10.51
N SER A 50 6.72 2.73 -10.23
CA SER A 50 7.90 3.41 -9.69
C SER A 50 8.37 4.55 -10.58
N LEU A 51 8.51 5.73 -9.97
CA LEU A 51 9.32 6.84 -10.49
C LEU A 51 10.72 6.79 -9.88
N SER A 52 10.82 6.42 -8.61
CA SER A 52 12.06 6.27 -7.85
C SER A 52 11.78 5.38 -6.64
N ALA A 53 11.88 4.07 -6.80
CA ALA A 53 11.59 3.12 -5.73
C ALA A 53 12.33 1.78 -5.93
N PRO A 54 12.60 1.03 -4.82
CA PRO A 54 13.26 -0.27 -4.88
C PRO A 54 12.39 -1.38 -5.52
N ARG A 55 11.08 -1.18 -5.61
CA ARG A 55 10.14 -2.12 -6.25
C ARG A 55 9.37 -1.40 -7.33
N LYS A 56 9.13 -2.06 -8.47
CA LYS A 56 8.46 -1.46 -9.63
C LYS A 56 7.00 -1.10 -9.33
N TYR A 57 6.28 -1.96 -8.64
CA TYR A 57 4.86 -1.80 -8.39
C TYR A 57 4.54 -1.50 -6.93
N PHE A 58 3.62 -0.57 -6.73
CA PHE A 58 2.89 -0.37 -5.50
C PHE A 58 1.40 -0.52 -5.76
N VAL A 59 0.76 -1.46 -5.05
CA VAL A 59 -0.68 -1.71 -5.15
C VAL A 59 -1.30 -1.56 -3.77
N THR A 60 -2.49 -0.97 -3.72
CA THR A 60 -3.20 -0.83 -2.45
C THR A 60 -4.70 -1.00 -2.65
N TYR A 61 -5.35 -1.64 -1.66
CA TYR A 61 -6.80 -1.76 -1.59
C TYR A 61 -7.30 -1.12 -0.30
N GLU A 62 -8.35 -0.35 -0.43
CA GLU A 62 -9.09 0.29 0.64
C GLU A 62 -10.32 -0.55 0.94
N VAL A 63 -10.55 -0.84 2.21
CA VAL A 63 -11.67 -1.66 2.67
C VAL A 63 -12.43 -0.95 3.79
N GLU A 64 -13.72 -1.27 3.95
CA GLU A 64 -14.58 -0.66 4.97
C GLU A 64 -13.94 -0.71 6.35
N ASN A 65 -13.45 -1.88 6.73
CA ASN A 65 -12.76 -2.11 7.99
C ASN A 65 -11.76 -3.27 7.85
N PHE A 66 -10.91 -3.45 8.85
CA PHE A 66 -9.86 -4.46 8.85
C PHE A 66 -10.40 -5.90 8.75
N ASP A 67 -11.60 -6.18 9.26
CA ASP A 67 -12.15 -7.53 9.30
C ASP A 67 -12.55 -8.05 7.92
N VAL A 68 -12.80 -7.14 6.94
CA VAL A 68 -12.98 -7.49 5.54
C VAL A 68 -11.78 -8.31 5.02
N LEU A 69 -10.56 -7.95 5.44
CA LEU A 69 -9.33 -8.64 5.05
C LEU A 69 -9.12 -10.00 5.73
N LYS A 70 -10.03 -10.40 6.61
CA LYS A 70 -10.10 -11.73 7.25
C LYS A 70 -11.38 -12.48 6.90
N SER A 71 -12.23 -11.90 6.05
CA SER A 71 -13.53 -12.46 5.74
C SER A 71 -13.45 -13.75 4.94
N ALA A 72 -14.47 -14.61 5.08
CA ALA A 72 -14.58 -15.85 4.32
C ALA A 72 -14.61 -15.63 2.79
N PRO A 73 -15.31 -14.60 2.24
CA PRO A 73 -15.23 -14.28 0.82
C PRO A 73 -13.82 -13.94 0.35
N TYR A 74 -13.06 -13.17 1.14
CA TYR A 74 -11.68 -12.83 0.80
C TYR A 74 -10.78 -14.07 0.81
N HIS A 75 -10.85 -14.91 1.85
CA HIS A 75 -10.10 -16.17 1.90
C HIS A 75 -10.49 -17.14 0.77
N LYS A 76 -11.78 -17.20 0.41
CA LYS A 76 -12.24 -17.99 -0.73
C LYS A 76 -11.58 -17.52 -2.03
N CYS A 77 -11.49 -16.21 -2.27
CA CYS A 77 -10.84 -15.63 -3.43
C CYS A 77 -9.35 -16.01 -3.48
N LEU A 78 -8.61 -15.82 -2.39
CA LEU A 78 -7.17 -16.14 -2.30
C LEU A 78 -6.84 -17.64 -2.49
N ASN A 79 -7.79 -18.53 -2.18
CA ASN A 79 -7.59 -19.97 -2.26
C ASN A 79 -8.17 -20.62 -3.54
N ASN A 80 -8.84 -19.85 -4.39
CA ASN A 80 -9.37 -20.31 -5.67
C ASN A 80 -8.90 -19.43 -6.84
N PRO A 81 -7.57 -19.34 -7.09
CA PRO A 81 -7.04 -18.49 -8.15
C PRO A 81 -7.55 -18.98 -9.52
N THR A 82 -7.94 -18.02 -10.37
CA THR A 82 -8.30 -18.28 -11.76
C THR A 82 -7.12 -18.85 -12.56
N PRO A 83 -7.34 -19.43 -13.75
CA PRO A 83 -6.23 -19.86 -14.61
C PRO A 83 -5.29 -18.72 -14.98
N TRP A 84 -5.79 -17.50 -15.18
CA TRP A 84 -4.95 -16.34 -15.47
C TRP A 84 -4.15 -15.89 -14.25
N THR A 85 -4.77 -15.87 -13.06
CA THR A 85 -4.06 -15.66 -11.78
C THR A 85 -2.96 -16.71 -11.55
N GLN A 86 -3.24 -18.00 -11.84
CA GLN A 86 -2.24 -19.07 -11.73
C GLN A 86 -1.05 -18.86 -12.67
N LYS A 87 -1.28 -18.27 -13.84
CA LYS A 87 -0.20 -17.92 -14.80
C LYS A 87 0.60 -16.71 -14.33
N MET A 88 -0.05 -15.66 -13.82
CA MET A 88 0.61 -14.37 -13.54
C MET A 88 1.30 -14.29 -12.17
N MET A 89 0.71 -14.90 -11.13
CA MET A 89 1.24 -14.85 -9.76
C MET A 89 2.68 -15.36 -9.63
N PRO A 90 3.11 -16.45 -10.32
CA PRO A 90 4.47 -16.94 -10.25
C PRO A 90 5.54 -15.95 -10.74
N HIS A 91 5.17 -14.91 -11.48
CA HIS A 91 6.09 -13.89 -11.97
C HIS A 91 6.35 -12.75 -10.96
N GLN A 92 5.55 -12.64 -9.91
CA GLN A 92 5.77 -11.64 -8.87
C GLN A 92 6.96 -12.03 -7.99
N ARG A 93 7.88 -11.09 -7.79
CA ARG A 93 9.12 -11.28 -7.00
C ARG A 93 9.22 -10.24 -5.90
N ASN A 94 9.95 -10.62 -4.86
CA ASN A 94 10.30 -9.73 -3.76
C ASN A 94 9.05 -9.04 -3.15
N VAL A 95 7.97 -9.78 -3.06
CA VAL A 95 6.68 -9.28 -2.59
C VAL A 95 6.77 -8.90 -1.13
N VAL A 96 6.34 -7.68 -0.83
CA VAL A 96 6.11 -7.19 0.54
C VAL A 96 4.64 -6.84 0.64
N ARG A 97 3.92 -7.50 1.54
CA ARG A 97 2.46 -7.35 1.66
C ARG A 97 2.06 -7.25 3.12
N SER A 98 1.27 -6.25 3.46
CA SER A 98 0.76 -6.09 4.82
C SER A 98 -0.70 -5.65 4.83
N LEU A 99 -1.42 -6.14 5.83
CA LEU A 99 -2.77 -5.72 6.18
C LEU A 99 -2.68 -4.70 7.29
N CYS A 100 -3.25 -3.52 7.08
CA CYS A 100 -3.06 -2.37 7.95
C CYS A 100 -4.38 -1.80 8.46
N ARG A 101 -4.33 -1.21 9.65
CA ARG A 101 -5.30 -0.22 10.11
C ARG A 101 -4.79 1.18 9.78
N ILE A 102 -5.73 2.09 9.58
CA ILE A 102 -5.41 3.51 9.40
C ILE A 102 -5.19 4.11 10.79
N GLY A 103 -3.94 4.47 11.09
CA GLY A 103 -3.55 5.15 12.33
C GLY A 103 -3.74 6.67 12.28
N GLY A 104 -3.84 7.25 11.07
CA GLY A 104 -4.11 8.66 10.82
C GLY A 104 -4.28 8.94 9.33
N SER A 105 -5.17 9.88 8.97
CA SER A 105 -5.45 10.23 7.58
C SER A 105 -5.84 11.69 7.46
N TYR A 106 -5.11 12.44 6.66
CA TYR A 106 -5.23 13.89 6.51
C TYR A 106 -5.31 14.27 5.03
N GLY A 107 -6.08 15.32 4.72
CA GLY A 107 -6.28 15.81 3.37
C GLY A 107 -7.47 15.17 2.65
N SER A 108 -7.54 15.42 1.34
CA SER A 108 -8.65 14.98 0.48
C SER A 108 -8.18 14.78 -0.97
N GLY A 109 -8.84 13.86 -1.67
CA GLY A 109 -8.50 13.52 -3.04
C GLY A 109 -7.35 12.51 -3.16
N ILE A 110 -7.00 12.20 -4.40
CA ILE A 110 -5.89 11.33 -4.79
C ILE A 110 -4.96 12.17 -5.65
N GLY A 111 -3.68 12.20 -5.31
CA GLY A 111 -2.65 12.84 -6.12
C GLY A 111 -2.17 11.93 -7.25
N GLN A 112 -1.58 12.51 -8.28
CA GLN A 112 -0.92 11.76 -9.35
C GLN A 112 0.30 10.96 -8.82
N VAL A 113 0.99 11.52 -7.83
CA VAL A 113 2.19 10.93 -7.22
C VAL A 113 1.89 10.48 -5.81
N ILE A 114 2.36 9.30 -5.47
CA ILE A 114 2.31 8.75 -4.12
C ILE A 114 3.71 8.32 -3.68
N ALA A 115 4.15 8.81 -2.54
CA ALA A 115 5.33 8.30 -1.86
C ALA A 115 4.93 7.32 -0.75
N THR A 116 5.73 6.27 -0.58
CA THR A 116 5.60 5.31 0.50
C THR A 116 6.86 5.32 1.35
N ILE A 117 6.73 5.36 2.68
CA ILE A 117 7.84 5.17 3.63
C ILE A 117 7.49 3.96 4.48
N ARG A 118 8.27 2.89 4.37
CA ARG A 118 8.16 1.68 5.19
C ARG A 118 9.18 1.75 6.31
N PHE A 119 8.75 1.65 7.55
CA PHE A 119 9.62 1.79 8.71
C PHE A 119 9.05 1.04 9.92
N ALA A 120 9.83 0.95 10.99
CA ALA A 120 9.38 0.41 12.28
C ALA A 120 9.61 1.46 13.38
N PRO A 121 8.79 1.48 14.44
CA PRO A 121 9.14 2.21 15.65
C PRO A 121 10.32 1.54 16.35
N ALA A 122 11.17 2.32 17.01
CA ALA A 122 12.14 1.77 17.94
C ALA A 122 11.41 1.22 19.18
N PRO A 123 11.92 0.16 19.83
CA PRO A 123 11.27 -0.45 20.98
C PRO A 123 10.96 0.57 22.08
N GLY A 124 9.70 0.62 22.52
CA GLY A 124 9.19 1.55 23.54
C GLY A 124 8.99 3.00 23.06
N LYS A 125 9.08 3.27 21.76
CA LYS A 125 8.85 4.60 21.17
C LYS A 125 7.53 4.68 20.38
N GLU A 126 6.75 3.62 20.33
CA GLU A 126 5.55 3.49 19.51
C GLU A 126 4.55 4.62 19.75
N ASP A 127 4.20 4.89 21.01
CA ASP A 127 3.22 5.91 21.36
C ASP A 127 3.72 7.33 21.12
N ALA A 128 4.99 7.58 21.41
CA ALA A 128 5.61 8.88 21.16
C ALA A 128 5.65 9.19 19.65
N LEU A 129 6.11 8.23 18.85
CA LEU A 129 6.18 8.35 17.40
C LEU A 129 4.78 8.51 16.78
N ARG A 130 3.81 7.68 17.21
CA ARG A 130 2.40 7.81 16.78
C ARG A 130 1.83 9.18 17.13
N GLY A 131 2.11 9.66 18.33
CA GLY A 131 1.69 10.98 18.78
C GLY A 131 2.26 12.10 17.92
N TRP A 132 3.55 12.06 17.62
CA TRP A 132 4.20 13.05 16.76
C TRP A 132 3.67 13.01 15.33
N LEU A 133 3.53 11.83 14.73
CA LEU A 133 2.96 11.67 13.39
C LEU A 133 1.57 12.31 13.29
N ASN A 134 0.68 11.99 14.22
CA ASN A 134 -0.71 12.40 14.16
C ASN A 134 -0.99 13.84 14.62
N LYS A 135 -0.13 14.42 15.46
CA LYS A 135 -0.37 15.77 16.01
C LYS A 135 0.50 16.84 15.34
N THR A 136 1.66 16.44 14.79
CA THR A 136 2.66 17.40 14.31
C THR A 136 3.04 17.17 12.86
N ALA A 137 3.48 15.97 12.48
CA ALA A 137 4.09 15.74 11.17
C ALA A 137 3.08 15.74 10.02
N LEU A 138 1.98 14.98 10.13
CA LEU A 138 1.09 14.71 8.99
C LEU A 138 -0.04 15.75 8.79
N PRO A 139 -0.66 16.36 9.83
CA PRO A 139 -1.88 17.15 9.66
C PRO A 139 -1.73 18.35 8.73
N HIS A 140 -0.55 18.98 8.68
CA HIS A 140 -0.32 20.18 7.89
C HIS A 140 0.18 19.91 6.46
N LEU A 141 0.62 18.68 6.16
CA LEU A 141 1.20 18.35 4.86
C LEU A 141 0.22 18.55 3.69
N PRO A 142 -1.07 18.18 3.79
CA PRO A 142 -2.00 18.36 2.67
C PRO A 142 -2.26 19.83 2.29
N ALA A 143 -2.00 20.78 3.19
CA ALA A 143 -2.16 22.20 2.92
C ALA A 143 -0.97 22.83 2.17
N LYS A 144 0.14 22.10 2.02
CA LYS A 144 1.29 22.58 1.23
C LYS A 144 0.98 22.55 -0.26
N ALA A 145 1.49 23.52 -0.99
CA ALA A 145 1.40 23.53 -2.44
C ALA A 145 1.97 22.25 -3.04
N GLY A 146 1.28 21.63 -3.99
CA GLY A 146 1.68 20.38 -4.61
C GLY A 146 1.19 19.11 -3.89
N MET A 147 0.69 19.22 -2.64
CA MET A 147 0.26 18.09 -1.81
C MET A 147 -1.27 17.96 -1.79
N VAL A 148 -1.77 16.75 -1.48
CA VAL A 148 -3.21 16.48 -1.30
C VAL A 148 -3.52 15.60 -0.10
N GLY A 149 -2.60 14.71 0.31
CA GLY A 149 -2.87 13.76 1.38
C GLY A 149 -1.60 13.27 2.08
N ALA A 150 -1.78 12.90 3.36
CA ALA A 150 -0.76 12.25 4.18
C ALA A 150 -1.44 11.26 5.13
N HIS A 151 -0.97 10.01 5.13
CA HIS A 151 -1.63 8.94 5.84
C HIS A 151 -0.62 8.07 6.57
N PHE A 152 -1.01 7.63 7.76
CA PHE A 152 -0.26 6.71 8.59
C PHE A 152 -1.00 5.39 8.72
N LEU A 153 -0.32 4.29 8.47
CA LEU A 153 -0.84 2.94 8.52
C LEU A 153 -0.01 2.10 9.51
N GLU A 154 -0.70 1.33 10.33
CA GLU A 154 -0.11 0.35 11.24
C GLU A 154 -0.43 -1.06 10.75
N ALA A 155 0.57 -1.85 10.43
CA ALA A 155 0.38 -3.23 10.00
C ALA A 155 -0.03 -4.12 11.17
N ILE A 156 -0.93 -5.04 10.89
CA ILE A 156 -1.38 -6.06 11.83
C ILE A 156 -0.72 -7.38 11.44
N LYS A 157 0.19 -7.86 12.26
CA LYS A 157 0.89 -9.13 12.03
C LYS A 157 -0.11 -10.28 11.90
N GLN A 158 0.05 -11.07 10.85
CA GLN A 158 -0.75 -12.26 10.59
C GLN A 158 0.06 -13.50 10.98
N THR A 159 0.08 -13.80 12.28
CA THR A 159 0.80 -14.96 12.79
C THR A 159 -0.07 -16.23 12.77
N GLY A 160 0.55 -17.37 12.47
CA GLY A 160 -0.09 -18.69 12.59
C GLY A 160 -1.08 -19.05 11.48
N GLN A 161 -1.23 -18.24 10.46
CA GLN A 161 -2.09 -18.58 9.30
C GLN A 161 -1.28 -19.37 8.27
N PRO A 162 -1.83 -20.49 7.74
CA PRO A 162 -1.18 -21.19 6.65
C PRO A 162 -1.16 -20.28 5.38
N PRO A 163 -0.14 -20.42 4.52
CA PRO A 163 -0.09 -19.66 3.28
C PRO A 163 -1.27 -19.99 2.38
N THR A 164 -1.88 -18.97 1.80
CA THR A 164 -2.96 -19.10 0.82
C THR A 164 -2.43 -19.70 -0.49
N ASN A 165 -3.34 -20.17 -1.36
CA ASN A 165 -2.93 -20.72 -2.66
C ASN A 165 -2.22 -19.67 -3.53
N GLU A 166 -2.65 -18.41 -3.51
CA GLU A 166 -1.94 -17.34 -4.20
C GLU A 166 -0.52 -17.12 -3.65
N GLN A 167 -0.33 -17.18 -2.33
CA GLN A 167 1.02 -17.09 -1.73
C GLN A 167 1.90 -18.27 -2.14
N LYS A 168 1.34 -19.49 -2.20
CA LYS A 168 2.08 -20.67 -2.68
C LYS A 168 2.52 -20.53 -4.13
N LEU A 169 1.67 -19.95 -5.00
CA LEU A 169 2.02 -19.70 -6.41
C LEU A 169 3.22 -18.77 -6.57
N ARG A 170 3.41 -17.82 -5.66
CA ARG A 170 4.61 -16.95 -5.66
C ARG A 170 5.88 -17.63 -5.18
N GLY A 171 5.77 -18.83 -4.60
CA GLY A 171 6.92 -19.68 -4.21
C GLY A 171 7.76 -19.15 -3.05
N ALA A 172 7.38 -18.05 -2.40
CA ALA A 172 8.13 -17.46 -1.31
C ALA A 172 7.18 -16.90 -0.22
N ASN A 173 7.72 -16.72 0.97
CA ASN A 173 7.03 -15.96 2.00
C ASN A 173 7.07 -14.49 1.62
N ASP A 174 5.92 -13.84 1.63
CA ASP A 174 5.82 -12.39 1.47
C ASP A 174 6.54 -11.71 2.65
N GLY A 175 7.32 -10.66 2.35
CA GLY A 175 7.83 -9.78 3.38
C GLY A 175 6.69 -8.97 4.02
N GLU A 176 6.88 -8.51 5.23
CA GLU A 176 5.94 -7.66 5.95
C GLU A 176 6.57 -6.33 6.33
N VAL A 177 5.74 -5.33 6.60
CA VAL A 177 6.15 -4.05 7.19
C VAL A 177 5.55 -3.92 8.58
N ASP A 178 6.07 -3.00 9.39
CA ASP A 178 5.47 -2.63 10.66
C ASP A 178 4.55 -1.42 10.49
N TRP A 179 5.11 -0.30 10.00
CA TRP A 179 4.40 0.95 9.78
C TRP A 179 4.66 1.48 8.37
N VAL A 180 3.67 2.21 7.83
CA VAL A 180 3.76 2.84 6.51
C VAL A 180 3.24 4.26 6.57
N LEU A 181 3.97 5.21 5.99
CA LEU A 181 3.42 6.49 5.59
C LEU A 181 3.13 6.48 4.09
N LEU A 182 1.99 7.04 3.72
CA LEU A 182 1.63 7.34 2.35
C LEU A 182 1.47 8.85 2.23
N VAL A 183 2.18 9.45 1.29
CA VAL A 183 2.16 10.91 1.06
C VAL A 183 1.78 11.14 -0.39
N GLU A 184 0.70 11.87 -0.63
CA GLU A 184 0.13 12.04 -1.96
C GLU A 184 0.17 13.51 -2.39
N GLY A 185 0.51 13.75 -3.64
CA GLY A 185 0.55 15.08 -4.25
C GLY A 185 0.29 15.06 -5.73
N TYR A 186 0.00 16.24 -6.30
CA TYR A 186 -0.09 16.47 -7.74
C TYR A 186 1.21 16.99 -8.32
N ASP A 187 2.21 17.25 -7.47
CA ASP A 187 3.56 17.70 -7.85
C ASP A 187 4.63 16.80 -7.24
N ALA A 188 5.39 16.13 -8.08
CA ALA A 188 6.44 15.20 -7.65
C ALA A 188 7.58 15.92 -6.89
N ALA A 189 7.90 17.17 -7.23
CA ALA A 189 8.92 17.94 -6.53
C ALA A 189 8.48 18.28 -5.10
N ALA A 190 7.20 18.63 -4.92
CA ALA A 190 6.64 18.87 -3.58
C ALA A 190 6.65 17.60 -2.73
N VAL A 191 6.23 16.45 -3.29
CA VAL A 191 6.29 15.16 -2.59
C VAL A 191 7.73 14.82 -2.18
N ASN A 192 8.70 14.94 -3.10
CA ASN A 192 10.12 14.71 -2.78
C ASN A 192 10.64 15.69 -1.73
N GLY A 193 10.21 16.96 -1.77
CA GLY A 193 10.57 17.95 -0.75
C GLY A 193 10.15 17.55 0.66
N VAL A 194 8.94 17.01 0.81
CA VAL A 194 8.45 16.46 2.09
C VAL A 194 9.29 15.27 2.55
N LEU A 195 9.66 14.36 1.64
CA LEU A 195 10.49 13.21 1.98
C LEU A 195 11.91 13.59 2.42
N GLN A 196 12.46 14.67 1.88
CA GLN A 196 13.81 15.14 2.20
C GLN A 196 13.85 16.00 3.48
N LYS A 197 12.73 16.52 3.93
CA LYS A 197 12.63 17.45 5.07
C LYS A 197 11.79 16.83 6.21
N GLU A 198 10.47 17.01 6.15
CA GLU A 198 9.56 16.72 7.25
C GLU A 198 9.45 15.24 7.59
N LEU A 199 9.66 14.36 6.60
CA LEU A 199 9.59 12.90 6.75
C LEU A 199 10.90 12.22 6.33
N SER A 200 12.02 12.92 6.44
CA SER A 200 13.34 12.33 6.21
C SER A 200 13.64 11.22 7.21
N ALA A 201 14.56 10.32 6.86
CA ALA A 201 14.98 9.24 7.76
C ALA A 201 15.51 9.78 9.10
N ASP A 202 16.24 10.90 9.07
CA ASP A 202 16.77 11.54 10.28
C ASP A 202 15.65 12.14 11.14
N GLU A 203 14.63 12.73 10.50
CA GLU A 203 13.48 13.29 11.22
C GLU A 203 12.67 12.19 11.89
N LEU A 204 12.36 11.11 11.14
CA LEU A 204 11.70 9.94 11.68
C LEU A 204 12.48 9.32 12.86
N ALA A 205 13.81 9.19 12.73
CA ALA A 205 14.67 8.63 13.77
C ALA A 205 14.69 9.53 15.03
N ARG A 206 14.74 10.85 14.88
CA ARG A 206 14.67 11.80 16.02
C ARG A 206 13.38 11.63 16.83
N HIS A 207 12.29 11.25 16.18
CA HIS A 207 11.00 11.05 16.81
C HIS A 207 10.67 9.59 17.18
N GLY A 208 11.65 8.69 17.05
CA GLY A 208 11.55 7.33 17.59
C GLY A 208 11.33 6.23 16.56
N ALA A 209 11.54 6.48 15.27
CA ALA A 209 11.63 5.40 14.30
C ALA A 209 12.98 4.67 14.41
N ALA A 210 12.98 3.37 14.22
CA ALA A 210 14.20 2.58 14.06
C ALA A 210 14.88 2.91 12.72
N ALA A 211 16.19 2.66 12.65
CA ALA A 211 16.95 2.80 11.41
C ALA A 211 16.42 1.83 10.32
N GLY A 212 16.66 2.18 9.05
CA GLY A 212 16.33 1.31 7.92
C GLY A 212 14.98 1.62 7.25
N ALA A 213 14.47 2.84 7.38
CA ALA A 213 13.32 3.30 6.62
C ALA A 213 13.57 3.15 5.10
N ILE A 214 12.58 2.59 4.39
CA ILE A 214 12.65 2.36 2.94
C ILE A 214 11.61 3.25 2.27
N THR A 215 12.07 4.17 1.43
CA THR A 215 11.24 5.13 0.70
C THR A 215 11.13 4.74 -0.77
N GLY A 216 9.96 4.98 -1.36
CA GLY A 216 9.72 4.86 -2.78
C GLY A 216 8.70 5.88 -3.26
N VAL A 217 8.89 6.41 -4.46
CA VAL A 217 7.99 7.36 -5.12
C VAL A 217 7.41 6.72 -6.37
N TYR A 218 6.10 6.82 -6.54
CA TYR A 218 5.33 6.16 -7.59
C TYR A 218 4.35 7.13 -8.25
N ALA A 219 4.04 6.87 -9.51
CA ALA A 219 2.93 7.51 -10.22
C ALA A 219 1.74 6.55 -10.30
N HIS A 220 0.54 7.03 -9.99
CA HIS A 220 -0.69 6.25 -10.18
C HIS A 220 -0.93 6.02 -11.67
N ASP A 221 -1.22 4.76 -12.04
CA ASP A 221 -1.55 4.37 -13.41
C ASP A 221 -2.94 3.74 -13.54
N LEU A 222 -3.49 3.23 -12.43
CA LEU A 222 -4.82 2.63 -12.41
C LEU A 222 -5.50 2.84 -11.07
N ALA A 223 -6.78 3.20 -11.11
CA ALA A 223 -7.66 3.21 -9.95
C ALA A 223 -9.05 2.69 -10.37
N LEU A 224 -9.57 1.74 -9.59
CA LEU A 224 -10.91 1.19 -9.74
C LEU A 224 -11.64 1.23 -8.41
N THR A 225 -12.95 1.36 -8.47
CA THR A 225 -13.84 1.31 -7.30
C THR A 225 -14.78 0.11 -7.39
N GLN A 226 -15.46 -0.20 -6.30
CA GLN A 226 -16.50 -1.23 -6.30
C GLN A 226 -17.60 -0.95 -7.35
N GLN A 227 -17.87 0.32 -7.66
CA GLN A 227 -18.87 0.71 -8.66
C GLN A 227 -18.48 0.36 -10.10
N ASP A 228 -17.21 0.09 -10.36
CA ASP A 228 -16.72 -0.33 -11.68
C ASP A 228 -16.89 -1.84 -11.90
N VAL A 229 -17.13 -2.61 -10.83
CA VAL A 229 -17.37 -4.06 -10.88
C VAL A 229 -18.84 -4.31 -11.15
N GLY A 230 -19.15 -5.00 -12.26
CA GLY A 230 -20.55 -5.36 -12.63
C GLY A 230 -21.20 -4.42 -13.63
N ARG A 231 -20.42 -3.59 -14.30
CA ARG A 231 -20.86 -2.86 -15.50
C ARG A 231 -20.65 -3.67 -16.77
#